data_41287af4765e3086acb4ac7379cc295f
#
_entry.id   41287af4765e3086acb4ac7379cc295f
#
_cell.length_a   1.000
_cell.length_b   1.000
_cell.length_c   1.000
_cell.angle_alpha   90.00
_cell.angle_beta   90.00
_cell.angle_gamma   90.00
#
_symmetry.space_group_name_H-M   'P 1'
#
loop_
_entity.id
_entity.type
_entity.pdbx_description
1 polymer ?
#
loop_
_entity_poly.entity_id
_entity_poly.type
_entity_poly.pdbx_seq_one_letter_code
_entity_poly.pdbx_strand_id
1 'polypeptide(L)'
;MTTTLRIRYQTIVIGNNDIHLCTLRDKQQFNDPKNTAQNLGISSASWPIFGVVWPSSLVLAHHVLNLDTNNKRILEVGCGIGLSSLLLNEKMANITATDYHPEVETFLNRNTQLNNRKKIAFERVDWADANSQLGLFDLIIGSDLLYEDQHTSLLAQFIQTHANPAYEIIIVDPDRGRKNKLSAKMNEYGFTSDHIRPDNTDYLEQKFKGHILRFSRTSESI
;
A
#
# COMPACT_ATOMS: atom_id res chain seq x y z
N MET A 1 -7.48 -28.25 -15.68
CA MET A 1 -8.72 -27.58 -15.26
C MET A 1 -8.35 -26.18 -14.85
N THR A 2 -8.77 -25.17 -15.59
CA THR A 2 -8.58 -23.75 -15.20
C THR A 2 -9.50 -23.46 -14.02
N THR A 3 -8.93 -23.34 -12.84
CA THR A 3 -9.67 -22.94 -11.66
C THR A 3 -10.14 -21.50 -11.85
N THR A 4 -11.44 -21.29 -11.98
CA THR A 4 -12.02 -19.94 -12.07
C THR A 4 -11.76 -19.22 -10.76
N LEU A 5 -11.18 -18.01 -10.81
CA LEU A 5 -11.00 -17.15 -9.63
C LEU A 5 -12.33 -16.90 -8.94
N ARG A 6 -12.40 -17.20 -7.65
CA ARG A 6 -13.55 -16.88 -6.82
C ARG A 6 -13.37 -15.49 -6.25
N ILE A 7 -14.24 -14.58 -6.65
CA ILE A 7 -14.25 -13.19 -6.20
C ILE A 7 -15.45 -12.93 -5.28
N ARG A 8 -15.36 -11.84 -4.52
CA ARG A 8 -16.41 -11.30 -3.67
C ARG A 8 -16.53 -9.81 -3.88
N TYR A 9 -17.76 -9.29 -3.89
CA TYR A 9 -18.02 -7.86 -3.85
C TYR A 9 -18.42 -7.48 -2.43
N GLN A 10 -17.87 -6.38 -1.93
CA GLN A 10 -18.15 -5.87 -0.60
C GLN A 10 -18.00 -4.34 -0.59
N THR A 11 -18.62 -3.69 0.38
CA THR A 11 -18.48 -2.26 0.63
C THR A 11 -17.78 -2.06 1.97
N ILE A 12 -16.76 -1.21 1.98
CA ILE A 12 -16.07 -0.78 3.19
C ILE A 12 -16.46 0.68 3.45
N VAL A 13 -17.01 0.93 4.63
CA VAL A 13 -17.38 2.28 5.06
C VAL A 13 -16.20 2.92 5.79
N ILE A 14 -15.72 4.08 5.28
CA ILE A 14 -14.59 4.82 5.88
C ILE A 14 -15.04 6.28 6.07
N GLY A 15 -15.37 6.63 7.31
CA GLY A 15 -16.06 7.88 7.59
C GLY A 15 -17.40 7.94 6.86
N ASN A 16 -17.60 8.93 6.00
CA ASN A 16 -18.80 9.09 5.18
C ASN A 16 -18.63 8.52 3.75
N ASN A 17 -17.59 7.73 3.49
CA ASN A 17 -17.31 7.21 2.16
C ASN A 17 -17.60 5.71 2.10
N ASP A 18 -18.41 5.31 1.14
CA ASP A 18 -18.67 3.91 0.79
C ASP A 18 -17.72 3.49 -0.33
N ILE A 19 -16.74 2.66 -0.01
CA ILE A 19 -15.78 2.15 -1.00
C ILE A 19 -16.18 0.75 -1.42
N HIS A 20 -16.59 0.59 -2.66
CA HIS A 20 -16.98 -0.69 -3.25
C HIS A 20 -15.76 -1.44 -3.78
N LEU A 21 -15.63 -2.70 -3.37
CA LEU A 21 -14.47 -3.53 -3.69
C LEU A 21 -14.89 -4.87 -4.30
N CYS A 22 -14.17 -5.25 -5.33
CA CYS A 22 -14.02 -6.64 -5.76
C CYS A 22 -12.72 -7.18 -5.16
N THR A 23 -12.81 -8.25 -4.39
CA THR A 23 -11.67 -8.90 -3.73
C THR A 23 -11.65 -10.38 -4.06
N LEU A 24 -10.55 -11.05 -3.80
CA LEU A 24 -10.53 -12.50 -3.74
C LEU A 24 -11.44 -12.97 -2.60
N ARG A 25 -12.22 -14.03 -2.88
CA ARG A 25 -13.10 -14.64 -1.87
C ARG A 25 -12.31 -15.40 -0.82
N ASP A 26 -11.29 -16.13 -1.25
CA ASP A 26 -10.49 -17.00 -0.39
C ASP A 26 -9.03 -16.58 -0.39
N LYS A 27 -8.42 -16.58 0.78
CA LYS A 27 -7.00 -16.25 0.99
C LYS A 27 -6.03 -17.35 0.52
N GLN A 28 -6.52 -18.47 0.02
CA GLN A 28 -5.73 -19.65 -0.38
C GLN A 28 -5.90 -20.01 -1.86
N GLN A 29 -6.49 -19.13 -2.67
CA GLN A 29 -6.59 -19.42 -4.10
C GLN A 29 -5.29 -19.08 -4.82
N PHE A 30 -5.09 -19.81 -5.92
CA PHE A 30 -3.98 -19.58 -6.84
C PHE A 30 -4.50 -19.69 -8.27
N ASN A 31 -4.14 -18.74 -9.13
CA ASN A 31 -4.49 -18.75 -10.54
C ASN A 31 -3.42 -17.99 -11.34
N ASP A 32 -2.51 -18.72 -11.92
CA ASP A 32 -1.43 -18.18 -12.77
C ASP A 32 -1.28 -18.99 -14.07
N PRO A 33 -2.29 -18.93 -14.96
CA PRO A 33 -2.35 -19.79 -16.15
C PRO A 33 -1.23 -19.51 -17.17
N LYS A 34 -0.57 -18.36 -17.06
CA LYS A 34 0.53 -17.93 -17.93
C LYS A 34 1.89 -18.01 -17.24
N ASN A 35 1.95 -18.52 -16.03
CA ASN A 35 3.15 -18.55 -15.18
C ASN A 35 3.78 -17.14 -14.96
N THR A 36 2.98 -16.07 -15.05
CA THR A 36 3.48 -14.69 -14.93
C THR A 36 3.94 -14.41 -13.51
N ALA A 37 3.15 -14.80 -12.51
CA ALA A 37 3.51 -14.64 -11.11
C ALA A 37 4.68 -15.57 -10.73
N GLN A 38 4.67 -16.81 -11.20
CA GLN A 38 5.76 -17.77 -10.97
C GLN A 38 7.10 -17.26 -11.52
N ASN A 39 7.10 -16.71 -12.74
CA ASN A 39 8.30 -16.13 -13.37
C ASN A 39 8.85 -14.90 -12.62
N LEU A 40 8.01 -14.24 -11.83
CA LEU A 40 8.37 -13.15 -10.92
C LEU A 40 8.78 -13.63 -9.52
N GLY A 41 8.85 -14.94 -9.29
CA GLY A 41 9.19 -15.52 -7.99
C GLY A 41 8.05 -15.52 -6.96
N ILE A 42 6.81 -15.15 -7.38
CA ILE A 42 5.64 -15.15 -6.50
C ILE A 42 5.16 -16.59 -6.31
N SER A 43 5.28 -17.10 -5.09
CA SER A 43 4.83 -18.45 -4.76
C SER A 43 3.31 -18.59 -4.75
N SER A 44 2.79 -19.81 -4.87
CA SER A 44 1.34 -20.06 -4.77
C SER A 44 0.76 -19.67 -3.40
N ALA A 45 1.57 -19.68 -2.35
CA ALA A 45 1.16 -19.26 -1.00
C ALA A 45 1.08 -17.73 -0.87
N SER A 46 1.97 -16.98 -1.52
CA SER A 46 1.99 -15.52 -1.51
C SER A 46 1.09 -14.90 -2.58
N TRP A 47 0.71 -15.66 -3.62
CA TRP A 47 -0.10 -15.18 -4.72
C TRP A 47 -1.39 -14.45 -4.28
N PRO A 48 -2.22 -14.96 -3.35
CA PRO A 48 -3.49 -14.34 -2.99
C PRO A 48 -3.37 -13.12 -2.07
N ILE A 49 -2.17 -12.80 -1.60
CA ILE A 49 -1.95 -11.74 -0.58
C ILE A 49 -2.45 -10.38 -1.07
N PHE A 50 -2.25 -10.05 -2.37
CA PHE A 50 -2.67 -8.78 -2.95
C PHE A 50 -4.19 -8.59 -2.92
N GLY A 51 -4.95 -9.67 -3.01
CA GLY A 51 -6.36 -9.66 -3.40
C GLY A 51 -7.38 -9.55 -2.25
N VAL A 52 -6.94 -9.29 -1.03
CA VAL A 52 -7.79 -9.27 0.18
C VAL A 52 -7.63 -7.97 0.96
N VAL A 53 -8.64 -7.64 1.77
CA VAL A 53 -8.55 -6.52 2.72
C VAL A 53 -7.79 -6.98 3.97
N TRP A 54 -6.70 -6.30 4.28
CA TRP A 54 -5.92 -6.53 5.49
C TRP A 54 -6.28 -5.53 6.58
N PRO A 55 -6.20 -5.89 7.88
CA PRO A 55 -6.43 -4.94 8.96
C PRO A 55 -5.57 -3.67 8.86
N SER A 56 -4.32 -3.81 8.44
CA SER A 56 -3.41 -2.67 8.24
C SER A 56 -3.87 -1.73 7.13
N SER A 57 -4.48 -2.24 6.06
CA SER A 57 -5.02 -1.40 4.98
C SER A 57 -6.25 -0.62 5.42
N LEU A 58 -7.07 -1.18 6.32
CA LEU A 58 -8.18 -0.46 6.96
C LEU A 58 -7.65 0.67 7.85
N VAL A 59 -6.63 0.37 8.69
CA VAL A 59 -6.00 1.40 9.54
C VAL A 59 -5.40 2.51 8.69
N LEU A 60 -4.68 2.18 7.60
CA LEU A 60 -4.13 3.17 6.69
C LEU A 60 -5.23 4.03 6.06
N ALA A 61 -6.29 3.42 5.55
CA ALA A 61 -7.39 4.14 4.92
C ALA A 61 -8.10 5.11 5.91
N HIS A 62 -8.36 4.68 7.14
CA HIS A 62 -8.89 5.56 8.18
C HIS A 62 -7.93 6.69 8.55
N HIS A 63 -6.62 6.43 8.56
CA HIS A 63 -5.62 7.44 8.86
C HIS A 63 -5.54 8.51 7.76
N VAL A 64 -5.47 8.10 6.48
CA VAL A 64 -5.36 9.03 5.35
C VAL A 64 -6.65 9.79 5.06
N LEU A 65 -7.80 9.35 5.60
CA LEU A 65 -9.08 10.06 5.45
C LEU A 65 -8.98 11.53 5.82
N ASN A 66 -8.27 11.83 6.91
CA ASN A 66 -8.18 13.16 7.50
C ASN A 66 -6.91 13.93 7.10
N LEU A 67 -6.06 13.36 6.24
CA LEU A 67 -4.87 14.05 5.79
C LEU A 67 -5.21 15.16 4.78
N ASP A 68 -4.46 16.25 4.86
CA ASP A 68 -4.44 17.24 3.79
C ASP A 68 -3.65 16.72 2.59
N THR A 69 -4.33 16.50 1.49
CA THR A 69 -3.79 15.99 0.23
C THR A 69 -3.72 17.03 -0.88
N ASN A 70 -4.07 18.28 -0.59
CA ASN A 70 -4.09 19.36 -1.58
C ASN A 70 -2.67 19.64 -2.10
N ASN A 71 -2.56 19.73 -3.43
CA ASN A 71 -1.29 19.99 -4.14
C ASN A 71 -0.18 18.99 -3.85
N LYS A 72 -0.48 17.79 -3.31
CA LYS A 72 0.49 16.73 -3.07
C LYS A 72 0.40 15.66 -4.15
N ARG A 73 1.56 15.23 -4.66
CA ARG A 73 1.69 13.97 -5.39
C ARG A 73 1.83 12.85 -4.36
N ILE A 74 0.95 11.87 -4.44
CA ILE A 74 0.87 10.78 -3.47
C ILE A 74 1.24 9.47 -4.14
N LEU A 75 2.03 8.63 -3.46
CA LEU A 75 2.38 7.28 -3.89
C LEU A 75 1.86 6.28 -2.86
N GLU A 76 1.05 5.31 -3.29
CA GLU A 76 0.79 4.12 -2.47
C GLU A 76 1.71 2.97 -2.92
N VAL A 77 2.49 2.44 -1.98
CA VAL A 77 3.44 1.34 -2.18
C VAL A 77 2.82 0.04 -1.70
N GLY A 78 2.83 -1.00 -2.57
CA GLY A 78 2.22 -2.29 -2.25
C GLY A 78 0.71 -2.16 -2.03
N CYS A 79 0.01 -1.52 -2.97
CA CYS A 79 -1.39 -1.12 -2.80
C CYS A 79 -2.38 -2.31 -2.73
N GLY A 80 -2.01 -3.50 -3.22
CA GLY A 80 -2.90 -4.65 -3.29
C GLY A 80 -4.21 -4.34 -4.03
N ILE A 81 -5.35 -4.45 -3.34
CA ILE A 81 -6.66 -4.10 -3.91
C ILE A 81 -6.92 -2.59 -4.00
N GLY A 82 -6.02 -1.75 -3.48
CA GLY A 82 -6.02 -0.30 -3.62
C GLY A 82 -7.02 0.44 -2.72
N LEU A 83 -7.32 -0.05 -1.51
CA LEU A 83 -8.32 0.57 -0.63
C LEU A 83 -8.02 2.04 -0.33
N SER A 84 -6.77 2.37 0.07
CA SER A 84 -6.38 3.75 0.35
C SER A 84 -6.32 4.60 -0.92
N SER A 85 -5.84 4.04 -2.02
CA SER A 85 -5.84 4.70 -3.33
C SER A 85 -7.25 5.04 -3.80
N LEU A 86 -8.22 4.14 -3.61
CA LEU A 86 -9.62 4.39 -3.96
C LEU A 86 -10.23 5.50 -3.11
N LEU A 87 -9.99 5.51 -1.80
CA LEU A 87 -10.43 6.57 -0.90
C LEU A 87 -9.83 7.92 -1.29
N LEU A 88 -8.52 7.96 -1.59
CA LEU A 88 -7.86 9.19 -2.02
C LEU A 88 -8.35 9.68 -3.39
N ASN A 89 -8.64 8.76 -4.30
CA ASN A 89 -9.25 9.05 -5.60
C ASN A 89 -10.67 9.61 -5.46
N GLU A 90 -11.46 9.12 -4.48
CA GLU A 90 -12.76 9.69 -4.10
C GLU A 90 -12.64 11.17 -3.71
N LYS A 91 -11.57 11.50 -2.98
CA LYS A 91 -11.22 12.88 -2.57
C LYS A 91 -10.53 13.69 -3.67
N MET A 92 -10.44 13.17 -4.90
CA MET A 92 -9.76 13.78 -6.06
C MET A 92 -8.27 14.07 -5.82
N ALA A 93 -7.60 13.35 -4.93
CA ALA A 93 -6.18 13.48 -4.70
C ALA A 93 -5.36 12.98 -5.90
N ASN A 94 -4.17 13.53 -6.09
CA ASN A 94 -3.22 13.10 -7.12
C ASN A 94 -2.46 11.86 -6.65
N ILE A 95 -3.09 10.68 -6.77
CA ILE A 95 -2.58 9.39 -6.31
C ILE A 95 -2.05 8.53 -7.44
N THR A 96 -0.87 7.97 -7.25
CA THR A 96 -0.29 6.87 -8.02
C THR A 96 -0.20 5.64 -7.13
N ALA A 97 -0.70 4.51 -7.59
CA ALA A 97 -0.62 3.23 -6.88
C ALA A 97 0.47 2.35 -7.49
N THR A 98 1.19 1.61 -6.67
CA THR A 98 2.20 0.65 -7.12
C THR A 98 2.08 -0.68 -6.40
N ASP A 99 2.43 -1.76 -7.09
CA ASP A 99 2.54 -3.09 -6.52
C ASP A 99 3.47 -3.94 -7.40
N TYR A 100 3.97 -5.04 -6.85
CA TYR A 100 4.77 -6.00 -7.59
C TYR A 100 3.92 -7.07 -8.29
N HIS A 101 2.72 -7.36 -7.75
CA HIS A 101 1.89 -8.47 -8.22
C HIS A 101 1.22 -8.16 -9.56
N PRO A 102 1.27 -9.06 -10.58
CA PRO A 102 0.80 -8.78 -11.94
C PRO A 102 -0.72 -8.58 -12.05
N GLU A 103 -1.52 -9.13 -11.12
CA GLU A 103 -2.98 -9.03 -11.15
C GLU A 103 -3.53 -7.74 -10.51
N VAL A 104 -2.70 -6.99 -9.79
CA VAL A 104 -3.15 -5.81 -9.04
C VAL A 104 -3.78 -4.75 -9.94
N GLU A 105 -3.18 -4.44 -11.09
CA GLU A 105 -3.76 -3.44 -12.00
C GLU A 105 -5.19 -3.82 -12.43
N THR A 106 -5.42 -5.10 -12.71
CA THR A 106 -6.74 -5.61 -13.11
C THR A 106 -7.78 -5.39 -12.00
N PHE A 107 -7.42 -5.71 -10.75
CA PHE A 107 -8.32 -5.51 -9.61
C PHE A 107 -8.51 -4.02 -9.28
N LEU A 108 -7.46 -3.21 -9.30
CA LEU A 108 -7.53 -1.77 -9.06
C LEU A 108 -8.43 -1.08 -10.09
N ASN A 109 -8.28 -1.39 -11.39
CA ASN A 109 -9.12 -0.84 -12.44
C ASN A 109 -10.60 -1.24 -12.26
N ARG A 110 -10.87 -2.50 -11.91
CA ARG A 110 -12.22 -2.97 -11.60
C ARG A 110 -12.81 -2.23 -10.40
N ASN A 111 -12.04 -2.07 -9.33
CA ASN A 111 -12.47 -1.36 -8.12
C ASN A 111 -12.72 0.12 -8.40
N THR A 112 -11.88 0.76 -9.21
CA THR A 112 -12.10 2.15 -9.64
C THR A 112 -13.42 2.30 -10.41
N GLN A 113 -13.72 1.36 -11.32
CA GLN A 113 -14.99 1.36 -12.08
C GLN A 113 -16.21 1.15 -11.16
N LEU A 114 -16.12 0.25 -10.17
CA LEU A 114 -17.19 0.02 -9.19
C LEU A 114 -17.56 1.29 -8.40
N ASN A 115 -16.59 2.17 -8.19
CA ASN A 115 -16.78 3.44 -7.50
C ASN A 115 -17.09 4.62 -8.44
N ASN A 116 -17.30 4.37 -9.74
CA ASN A 116 -17.58 5.40 -10.76
C ASN A 116 -16.55 6.54 -10.77
N ARG A 117 -15.27 6.22 -10.59
CA ARG A 117 -14.18 7.21 -10.50
C ARG A 117 -13.22 7.13 -11.69
N LYS A 118 -12.38 8.17 -11.83
CA LYS A 118 -11.32 8.19 -12.85
C LYS A 118 -10.31 7.08 -12.58
N LYS A 119 -9.71 6.54 -13.64
CA LYS A 119 -8.64 5.56 -13.52
C LYS A 119 -7.51 6.13 -12.64
N ILE A 120 -7.10 5.34 -11.64
CA ILE A 120 -5.93 5.62 -10.82
C ILE A 120 -4.68 5.29 -11.64
N ALA A 121 -3.67 6.16 -11.62
CA ALA A 121 -2.37 5.85 -12.20
C ALA A 121 -1.76 4.65 -11.46
N PHE A 122 -1.34 3.65 -12.22
CA PHE A 122 -0.74 2.43 -11.65
C PHE A 122 0.55 2.09 -12.37
N GLU A 123 1.55 1.67 -11.60
CA GLU A 123 2.80 1.13 -12.13
C GLU A 123 3.20 -0.13 -11.36
N ARG A 124 3.50 -1.21 -12.10
CA ARG A 124 4.02 -2.43 -11.49
C ARG A 124 5.51 -2.24 -11.23
N VAL A 125 5.91 -2.26 -9.97
CA VAL A 125 7.27 -1.92 -9.54
C VAL A 125 7.88 -3.02 -8.70
N ASP A 126 9.13 -3.35 -9.00
CA ASP A 126 10.03 -4.04 -8.08
C ASP A 126 10.85 -2.99 -7.32
N TRP A 127 10.87 -3.04 -6.00
CA TRP A 127 11.65 -2.10 -5.18
C TRP A 127 13.17 -2.25 -5.40
N ALA A 128 13.60 -3.37 -5.98
CA ALA A 128 14.99 -3.59 -6.37
C ALA A 128 15.35 -2.90 -7.69
N ASP A 129 14.38 -2.43 -8.48
CA ASP A 129 14.63 -1.74 -9.74
C ASP A 129 15.10 -0.29 -9.51
N ALA A 130 16.39 -0.07 -9.71
CA ALA A 130 16.99 1.25 -9.59
C ALA A 130 16.61 2.23 -10.74
N ASN A 131 15.93 1.75 -11.79
CA ASN A 131 15.59 2.54 -12.98
C ASN A 131 14.13 2.99 -13.01
N SER A 132 13.42 2.93 -11.89
CA SER A 132 12.03 3.39 -11.80
C SER A 132 11.88 4.84 -12.24
N GLN A 133 10.92 5.11 -13.13
CA GLN A 133 10.63 6.44 -13.70
C GLN A 133 9.45 7.14 -13.01
N LEU A 134 9.05 6.70 -11.82
CA LEU A 134 7.91 7.25 -11.08
C LEU A 134 8.05 8.74 -10.75
N GLY A 135 9.29 9.25 -10.63
CA GLY A 135 9.56 10.61 -10.18
C GLY A 135 9.44 10.76 -8.66
N LEU A 136 9.19 12.00 -8.18
CA LEU A 136 9.18 12.33 -6.76
C LEU A 136 7.75 12.57 -6.24
N PHE A 137 7.53 12.27 -4.96
CA PHE A 137 6.24 12.35 -4.27
C PHE A 137 6.34 13.12 -2.95
N ASP A 138 5.25 13.81 -2.60
CA ASP A 138 5.13 14.63 -1.39
C ASP A 138 4.59 13.82 -0.20
N LEU A 139 3.90 12.72 -0.50
CA LEU A 139 3.38 11.77 0.48
C LEU A 139 3.55 10.35 -0.06
N ILE A 140 4.20 9.48 0.70
CA ILE A 140 4.31 8.04 0.40
C ILE A 140 3.57 7.28 1.48
N ILE A 141 2.62 6.43 1.09
CA ILE A 141 1.82 5.61 1.99
C ILE A 141 1.95 4.14 1.66
N GLY A 142 1.70 3.28 2.65
CA GLY A 142 1.67 1.84 2.44
C GLY A 142 1.24 1.08 3.69
N SER A 143 0.87 -0.19 3.52
CA SER A 143 0.45 -1.03 4.65
C SER A 143 0.87 -2.47 4.48
N ASP A 144 1.29 -3.11 5.58
CA ASP A 144 1.67 -4.53 5.66
C ASP A 144 2.78 -4.94 4.69
N LEU A 145 3.81 -4.12 4.54
CA LEU A 145 4.89 -4.29 3.55
C LEU A 145 6.07 -5.13 4.06
N LEU A 146 6.21 -5.29 5.38
CA LEU A 146 7.42 -5.81 6.03
C LEU A 146 7.29 -7.30 6.38
N TYR A 147 6.93 -8.15 5.42
CA TYR A 147 6.77 -9.59 5.67
C TYR A 147 8.02 -10.43 5.35
N GLU A 148 9.02 -9.87 4.67
CA GLU A 148 10.34 -10.50 4.43
C GLU A 148 11.48 -9.61 4.95
N ASP A 149 12.62 -10.21 5.31
CA ASP A 149 13.74 -9.46 5.91
C ASP A 149 14.37 -8.46 4.94
N GLN A 150 14.48 -8.81 3.67
CA GLN A 150 15.03 -7.94 2.62
C GLN A 150 14.14 -6.72 2.32
N HIS A 151 12.83 -6.81 2.60
CA HIS A 151 11.88 -5.72 2.32
C HIS A 151 12.23 -4.44 3.08
N THR A 152 12.85 -4.52 4.27
CA THR A 152 13.23 -3.33 5.02
C THR A 152 14.24 -2.45 4.29
N SER A 153 15.27 -3.05 3.70
CA SER A 153 16.29 -2.32 2.95
C SER A 153 15.80 -1.87 1.59
N LEU A 154 15.11 -2.74 0.86
CA LEU A 154 14.55 -2.42 -0.47
C LEU A 154 13.53 -1.29 -0.39
N LEU A 155 12.60 -1.36 0.57
CA LEU A 155 11.59 -0.34 0.77
C LEU A 155 12.22 1.00 1.16
N ALA A 156 13.20 1.01 2.09
CA ALA A 156 13.86 2.22 2.50
C ALA A 156 14.61 2.90 1.34
N GLN A 157 15.31 2.12 0.51
CA GLN A 157 15.97 2.61 -0.70
C GLN A 157 14.97 3.15 -1.73
N PHE A 158 13.89 2.42 -1.97
CA PHE A 158 12.83 2.84 -2.89
C PHE A 158 12.19 4.16 -2.44
N ILE A 159 11.86 4.29 -1.15
CA ILE A 159 11.34 5.53 -0.56
C ILE A 159 12.36 6.67 -0.75
N GLN A 160 13.63 6.45 -0.41
CA GLN A 160 14.68 7.46 -0.56
C GLN A 160 14.77 7.99 -2.00
N THR A 161 14.60 7.12 -3.00
CA THR A 161 14.66 7.47 -4.42
C THR A 161 13.48 8.32 -4.87
N HIS A 162 12.30 8.09 -4.29
CA HIS A 162 11.03 8.67 -4.77
C HIS A 162 10.42 9.74 -3.87
N ALA A 163 11.06 10.08 -2.77
CA ALA A 163 10.53 11.08 -1.86
C ALA A 163 11.11 12.48 -2.14
N ASN A 164 10.23 13.51 -2.20
CA ASN A 164 10.63 14.92 -2.27
C ASN A 164 11.43 15.34 -1.02
N PRO A 165 12.27 16.41 -1.04
CA PRO A 165 13.06 16.84 0.13
C PRO A 165 12.23 17.18 1.38
N ALA A 166 11.03 17.75 1.24
CA ALA A 166 10.11 18.03 2.36
C ALA A 166 8.84 17.21 2.19
N TYR A 167 8.74 16.05 2.82
CA TYR A 167 7.67 15.08 2.60
C TYR A 167 7.34 14.29 3.86
N GLU A 168 6.26 13.53 3.76
CA GLU A 168 5.81 12.62 4.80
C GLU A 168 5.67 11.19 4.25
N ILE A 169 6.07 10.21 5.05
CA ILE A 169 5.89 8.80 4.74
C ILE A 169 5.09 8.17 5.87
N ILE A 170 4.08 7.39 5.51
CA ILE A 170 3.18 6.74 6.45
C ILE A 170 3.08 5.26 6.09
N ILE A 171 3.64 4.40 6.92
CA ILE A 171 3.59 2.95 6.75
C ILE A 171 2.85 2.33 7.93
N VAL A 172 1.74 1.63 7.66
CA VAL A 172 1.04 0.88 8.71
C VAL A 172 1.59 -0.54 8.77
N ASP A 173 2.25 -0.87 9.88
CA ASP A 173 2.83 -2.19 10.14
C ASP A 173 2.02 -2.93 11.22
N PRO A 174 1.58 -4.19 10.98
CA PRO A 174 0.81 -4.97 11.95
C PRO A 174 1.65 -5.55 13.10
N ASP A 175 2.90 -5.12 13.24
CA ASP A 175 3.89 -5.56 14.22
C ASP A 175 4.51 -6.94 13.89
N ARG A 176 4.98 -7.07 12.64
CA ARG A 176 5.71 -8.27 12.18
C ARG A 176 7.15 -8.35 12.70
N GLY A 177 7.54 -7.48 13.65
CA GLY A 177 8.87 -7.48 14.27
C GLY A 177 9.97 -6.77 13.47
N ARG A 178 9.64 -6.12 12.34
CA ARG A 178 10.62 -5.48 11.44
C ARG A 178 10.59 -3.95 11.45
N LYS A 179 9.65 -3.32 12.14
CA LYS A 179 9.49 -1.86 12.19
C LYS A 179 10.78 -1.13 12.62
N ASN A 180 11.49 -1.65 13.63
CA ASN A 180 12.73 -1.04 14.10
C ASN A 180 13.87 -1.16 13.08
N LYS A 181 13.91 -2.25 12.30
CA LYS A 181 14.88 -2.42 11.20
C LYS A 181 14.60 -1.40 10.09
N LEU A 182 13.33 -1.20 9.73
CA LEU A 182 12.95 -0.18 8.75
C LEU A 182 13.35 1.21 9.27
N SER A 183 13.02 1.56 10.52
CA SER A 183 13.36 2.87 11.10
C SER A 183 14.87 3.11 11.11
N ALA A 184 15.67 2.09 11.46
CA ALA A 184 17.13 2.20 11.40
C ALA A 184 17.62 2.49 9.97
N LYS A 185 17.07 1.81 8.95
CA LYS A 185 17.42 2.06 7.55
C LYS A 185 16.98 3.45 7.08
N MET A 186 15.80 3.89 7.46
CA MET A 186 15.33 5.24 7.15
C MET A 186 16.19 6.31 7.79
N ASN A 187 16.64 6.09 9.04
CA ASN A 187 17.54 7.01 9.74
C ASN A 187 18.91 7.12 9.03
N GLU A 188 19.43 6.04 8.43
CA GLU A 188 20.66 6.08 7.61
C GLU A 188 20.50 7.04 6.40
N TYR A 189 19.28 7.22 5.90
CA TYR A 189 18.96 8.17 4.82
C TYR A 189 18.56 9.57 5.32
N GLY A 190 18.72 9.85 6.62
CA GLY A 190 18.46 11.15 7.23
C GLY A 190 16.99 11.42 7.57
N PHE A 191 16.15 10.38 7.64
CA PHE A 191 14.77 10.52 8.12
C PHE A 191 14.71 10.44 9.63
N THR A 192 13.80 11.20 10.22
CA THR A 192 13.33 10.96 11.59
C THR A 192 12.16 9.98 11.56
N SER A 193 12.01 9.16 12.59
CA SER A 193 10.92 8.17 12.67
C SER A 193 10.12 8.35 13.97
N ASP A 194 8.79 8.19 13.83
CA ASP A 194 7.86 8.14 14.94
C ASP A 194 6.94 6.92 14.80
N HIS A 195 6.61 6.25 15.91
CA HIS A 195 5.76 5.05 15.95
C HIS A 195 4.53 5.33 16.78
N ILE A 196 3.39 5.48 16.13
CA ILE A 196 2.13 5.87 16.76
C ILE A 196 1.18 4.67 16.81
N ARG A 197 0.51 4.47 17.92
CA ARG A 197 -0.64 3.57 17.99
C ARG A 197 -1.84 4.25 17.35
N PRO A 198 -2.65 3.55 16.51
CA PRO A 198 -3.92 4.12 16.06
C PRO A 198 -4.82 4.46 17.25
N ASP A 199 -5.42 5.65 17.25
CA ASP A 199 -6.28 6.12 18.35
C ASP A 199 -7.58 5.29 18.46
N ASN A 200 -8.13 4.89 17.33
CA ASN A 200 -9.35 4.07 17.24
C ASN A 200 -9.17 2.96 16.19
N THR A 201 -9.53 1.75 16.56
CA THR A 201 -9.57 0.57 15.70
C THR A 201 -10.85 -0.26 15.89
N ASP A 202 -11.94 0.34 16.40
CA ASP A 202 -13.22 -0.35 16.68
C ASP A 202 -13.91 -0.87 15.41
N TYR A 203 -13.50 -0.38 14.24
CA TYR A 203 -13.93 -0.89 12.92
C TYR A 203 -13.24 -2.21 12.52
N LEU A 204 -12.30 -2.71 13.31
CA LEU A 204 -11.65 -4.00 13.09
C LEU A 204 -12.31 -5.10 13.93
N GLU A 205 -12.40 -6.31 13.36
CA GLU A 205 -12.92 -7.48 14.07
C GLU A 205 -12.08 -7.89 15.29
N GLN A 206 -10.78 -7.54 15.28
CA GLN A 206 -9.81 -7.87 16.33
C GLN A 206 -8.97 -6.66 16.68
N LYS A 207 -8.49 -6.62 17.94
CA LYS A 207 -7.59 -5.56 18.41
C LYS A 207 -6.33 -5.48 17.55
N PHE A 208 -6.08 -4.32 16.97
CA PHE A 208 -4.87 -4.06 16.21
C PHE A 208 -3.67 -3.86 17.14
N LYS A 209 -2.62 -4.64 16.91
CA LYS A 209 -1.37 -4.58 17.71
C LYS A 209 -0.26 -3.79 17.03
N GLY A 210 -0.51 -3.35 15.79
CA GLY A 210 0.45 -2.67 14.94
C GLY A 210 0.65 -1.20 15.28
N HIS A 211 1.41 -0.53 14.42
CA HIS A 211 1.76 0.88 14.53
C HIS A 211 1.60 1.57 13.18
N ILE A 212 1.37 2.87 13.24
CA ILE A 212 1.56 3.81 12.14
C ILE A 212 2.99 4.32 12.29
N LEU A 213 3.84 3.99 11.33
CA LEU A 213 5.22 4.45 11.25
C LEU A 213 5.21 5.72 10.40
N ARG A 214 5.60 6.85 10.99
CA ARG A 214 5.75 8.11 10.27
C ARG A 214 7.23 8.41 10.11
N PHE A 215 7.61 8.79 8.90
CA PHE A 215 8.96 9.25 8.63
C PHE A 215 8.89 10.61 7.96
N SER A 216 9.79 11.50 8.35
CA SER A 216 9.89 12.85 7.79
C SER A 216 11.35 13.27 7.72
N ARG A 217 11.64 14.20 6.81
CA ARG A 217 12.93 14.88 6.72
C ARG A 217 12.65 16.35 6.43
N THR A 218 13.31 17.24 7.15
CA THR A 218 13.23 18.67 6.87
C THR A 218 14.26 19.08 5.84
N SER A 219 13.98 20.08 5.04
CA SER A 219 14.86 20.60 3.97
C SER A 219 16.20 21.15 4.46
N GLU A 220 16.42 21.26 5.78
CA GLU A 220 17.67 21.75 6.36
C GLU A 220 18.76 20.68 6.53
N SER A 221 18.48 19.42 6.14
CA SER A 221 19.38 18.26 6.33
C SER A 221 20.11 17.83 5.06
N ILE A 222 20.25 18.71 4.05
CA ILE A 222 20.95 18.45 2.77
C ILE A 222 22.20 19.30 2.68
#